data_d32bf4ebe64c9eafa70290e88b119818
#
_entry.id   d32bf4ebe64c9eafa70290e88b119818
#
_cell.length_a   1.000
_cell.length_b   1.000
_cell.length_c   1.000
_cell.angle_alpha   90.00
_cell.angle_beta   90.00
_cell.angle_gamma   90.00
#
_symmetry.space_group_name_H-M   'P 1'
#
loop_
_entity.id
_entity.type
_entity.pdbx_description
1 polymer ?
#
loop_
_entity_poly.entity_id
_entity_poly.type
_entity_poly.pdbx_seq_one_letter_code
_entity_poly.pdbx_strand_id
1 'polypeptide(L)'
;MDEPSDATRPDLATPLVAWFRAEARDLPWRRPGFPAWGTLVSEVMLQQTQVARVVPRLEAWLTRWPTPADLAASPPADAVRAWDRLGYPRRALALHAAATAIAEQHDNVVPRDVDALLALPGIGDYTARAVAVFAYGDRHPVVDVNVRRVLARALLGQGEPGPAKAKQDLPLMASVLPEERDLAAATNAAAMELGALVCVARSPACDTCPIADRCAWRAAGYPEHDGPRAPKQARFAGSDRQVRGLIMAELRSSDVPVLRSEIDLVWPDDAQRERALASLLRDGLAVGDDAGGYTLPSA
;
A
#
# COMPACT_ATOMS: atom_id res chain seq x y z
N MET A 1 -9.06 37.68 7.01
CA MET A 1 -8.20 36.58 7.50
C MET A 1 -7.12 36.44 6.44
N ASP A 2 -5.96 37.00 6.71
CA ASP A 2 -4.84 37.03 5.78
C ASP A 2 -4.31 35.61 5.59
N GLU A 3 -4.25 35.12 4.33
CA GLU A 3 -3.49 33.94 3.99
C GLU A 3 -2.01 34.17 4.37
N PRO A 4 -1.37 33.26 5.09
CA PRO A 4 0.05 33.41 5.40
C PRO A 4 0.83 33.37 4.09
N SER A 5 1.57 34.43 3.82
CA SER A 5 2.41 34.62 2.63
C SER A 5 3.36 33.43 2.42
N ASP A 6 3.55 33.05 1.15
CA ASP A 6 4.38 31.96 0.61
C ASP A 6 5.88 32.05 0.94
N ALA A 7 6.30 32.95 1.78
CA ALA A 7 7.71 33.36 1.94
C ALA A 7 8.52 32.66 3.04
N THR A 8 8.02 31.59 3.71
CA THR A 8 8.70 31.06 4.92
C THR A 8 8.72 29.54 5.10
N ARG A 9 8.30 28.74 4.12
CA ARG A 9 8.42 27.29 4.28
C ARG A 9 9.84 26.80 3.96
N PRO A 10 10.43 25.92 4.81
CA PRO A 10 11.77 25.42 4.55
C PRO A 10 11.78 24.55 3.30
N ASP A 11 12.79 24.73 2.45
CA ASP A 11 13.05 23.80 1.35
C ASP A 11 13.44 22.43 1.90
N LEU A 12 12.51 21.48 1.88
CA LEU A 12 12.76 20.09 2.24
C LEU A 12 13.18 19.25 1.03
N ALA A 13 12.79 19.65 -0.18
CA ALA A 13 12.98 18.86 -1.39
C ALA A 13 14.45 18.64 -1.72
N THR A 14 15.24 19.71 -1.78
CA THR A 14 16.66 19.63 -2.16
C THR A 14 17.46 18.63 -1.31
N PRO A 15 17.51 18.73 0.03
CA PRO A 15 18.26 17.78 0.83
C PRO A 15 17.66 16.37 0.83
N LEU A 16 16.33 16.23 0.75
CA LEU A 16 15.68 14.93 0.65
C LEU A 16 16.09 14.18 -0.62
N VAL A 17 16.05 14.86 -1.78
CA VAL A 17 16.39 14.25 -3.06
C VAL A 17 17.88 13.93 -3.16
N ALA A 18 18.75 14.81 -2.65
CA ALA A 18 20.19 14.54 -2.60
C ALA A 18 20.50 13.28 -1.78
N TRP A 19 19.93 13.17 -0.59
CA TRP A 19 20.04 11.99 0.26
C TRP A 19 19.47 10.73 -0.42
N PHE A 20 18.28 10.83 -1.01
CA PHE A 20 17.63 9.71 -1.67
C PHE A 20 18.45 9.14 -2.83
N ARG A 21 19.10 10.00 -3.61
CA ARG A 21 19.98 9.58 -4.71
C ARG A 21 21.21 8.83 -4.22
N ALA A 22 21.71 9.15 -3.00
CA ALA A 22 22.88 8.51 -2.42
C ALA A 22 22.56 7.23 -1.64
N GLU A 23 21.44 7.20 -0.91
CA GLU A 23 21.18 6.21 0.15
C GLU A 23 19.92 5.35 -0.10
N ALA A 24 19.19 5.57 -1.21
CA ALA A 24 17.96 4.84 -1.48
C ALA A 24 18.23 3.34 -1.67
N ARG A 25 17.34 2.50 -1.10
CA ARG A 25 17.36 1.05 -1.34
C ARG A 25 17.21 0.74 -2.83
N ASP A 26 17.93 -0.26 -3.37
CA ASP A 26 17.66 -0.82 -4.69
C ASP A 26 16.38 -1.67 -4.62
N LEU A 27 15.29 -1.10 -5.15
CA LEU A 27 13.99 -1.75 -5.21
C LEU A 27 13.53 -1.91 -6.66
N PRO A 28 12.90 -3.05 -7.05
CA PRO A 28 12.53 -3.31 -8.44
C PRO A 28 11.77 -2.15 -9.11
N TRP A 29 10.82 -1.55 -8.40
CA TRP A 29 9.99 -0.45 -8.91
C TRP A 29 10.67 0.91 -9.02
N ARG A 30 11.96 1.00 -8.68
CA ARG A 30 12.80 2.20 -8.85
C ARG A 30 13.73 2.10 -10.05
N ARG A 31 13.81 0.94 -10.67
CA ARG A 31 14.70 0.70 -11.79
C ARG A 31 14.16 1.38 -13.06
N PRO A 32 15.05 1.96 -13.89
CA PRO A 32 14.64 2.56 -15.16
C PRO A 32 13.85 1.55 -16.02
N GLY A 33 12.76 2.00 -16.64
CA GLY A 33 11.92 1.16 -17.49
C GLY A 33 10.99 0.20 -16.76
N PHE A 34 10.86 0.32 -15.43
CA PHE A 34 9.88 -0.49 -14.70
C PHE A 34 8.46 -0.17 -15.18
N PRO A 35 7.65 -1.17 -15.58
CA PRO A 35 6.37 -0.92 -16.24
C PRO A 35 5.32 -0.33 -15.29
N ALA A 36 4.40 0.49 -15.83
CA ALA A 36 3.29 1.07 -15.07
C ALA A 36 2.39 -0.02 -14.43
N TRP A 37 2.21 -1.16 -15.11
CA TRP A 37 1.56 -2.33 -14.54
C TRP A 37 2.28 -2.84 -13.29
N GLY A 38 3.59 -2.97 -13.36
CA GLY A 38 4.42 -3.36 -12.21
C GLY A 38 4.32 -2.37 -11.06
N THR A 39 4.26 -1.07 -11.35
CA THR A 39 4.05 -0.02 -10.34
C THR A 39 2.69 -0.19 -9.66
N LEU A 40 1.60 -0.38 -10.43
CA LEU A 40 0.28 -0.61 -9.86
C LEU A 40 0.25 -1.87 -8.97
N VAL A 41 0.81 -2.99 -9.45
CA VAL A 41 0.90 -4.24 -8.68
C VAL A 41 1.69 -4.04 -7.39
N SER A 42 2.85 -3.38 -7.46
CA SER A 42 3.70 -3.12 -6.29
C SER A 42 2.98 -2.26 -5.25
N GLU A 43 2.29 -1.19 -5.66
CA GLU A 43 1.55 -0.30 -4.78
C GLU A 43 0.40 -1.04 -4.06
N VAL A 44 -0.32 -1.92 -4.77
CA VAL A 44 -1.36 -2.75 -4.15
C VAL A 44 -0.74 -3.77 -3.19
N MET A 45 0.38 -4.40 -3.53
CA MET A 45 1.07 -5.36 -2.65
C MET A 45 1.66 -4.71 -1.40
N LEU A 46 2.18 -3.48 -1.51
CA LEU A 46 2.81 -2.74 -0.40
C LEU A 46 1.82 -2.23 0.65
N GLN A 47 0.52 -2.18 0.35
CA GLN A 47 -0.49 -1.79 1.34
C GLN A 47 -0.39 -2.69 2.59
N GLN A 48 0.06 -2.12 3.72
CA GLN A 48 0.23 -2.82 5.01
C GLN A 48 1.14 -4.08 4.95
N THR A 49 2.01 -4.18 3.95
CA THR A 49 2.94 -5.32 3.78
C THR A 49 4.38 -4.81 3.68
N GLN A 50 5.29 -5.47 4.38
CA GLN A 50 6.69 -5.11 4.39
C GLN A 50 7.36 -5.37 3.03
N VAL A 51 8.25 -4.47 2.60
CA VAL A 51 8.99 -4.53 1.33
C VAL A 51 9.65 -5.89 1.08
N ALA A 52 10.34 -6.43 2.10
CA ALA A 52 11.04 -7.73 1.98
C ALA A 52 10.12 -8.91 1.64
N ARG A 53 8.81 -8.82 1.96
CA ARG A 53 7.81 -9.83 1.59
C ARG A 53 7.22 -9.58 0.20
N VAL A 54 7.20 -8.32 -0.23
CA VAL A 54 6.63 -7.92 -1.52
C VAL A 54 7.57 -8.23 -2.67
N VAL A 55 8.85 -7.90 -2.56
CA VAL A 55 9.82 -8.03 -3.67
C VAL A 55 9.76 -9.41 -4.35
N PRO A 56 9.95 -10.55 -3.65
CA PRO A 56 9.94 -11.85 -4.32
C PRO A 56 8.57 -12.21 -4.91
N ARG A 57 7.48 -11.71 -4.34
CA ARG A 57 6.14 -11.96 -4.86
C ARG A 57 5.83 -11.12 -6.09
N LEU A 58 6.27 -9.88 -6.11
CA LEU A 58 6.15 -9.00 -7.26
C LEU A 58 6.89 -9.56 -8.48
N GLU A 59 8.12 -10.03 -8.29
CA GLU A 59 8.91 -10.62 -9.38
C GLU A 59 8.23 -11.87 -9.96
N ALA A 60 7.77 -12.79 -9.10
CA ALA A 60 7.02 -13.97 -9.51
C ALA A 60 5.69 -13.60 -10.21
N TRP A 61 4.99 -12.57 -9.71
CA TRP A 61 3.74 -12.08 -10.28
C TRP A 61 3.94 -11.53 -11.69
N LEU A 62 4.91 -10.64 -11.87
CA LEU A 62 5.20 -10.02 -13.18
C LEU A 62 5.79 -11.00 -14.20
N THR A 63 6.46 -12.05 -13.72
CA THR A 63 6.89 -13.17 -14.59
C THR A 63 5.68 -13.95 -15.10
N ARG A 64 4.68 -14.20 -14.25
CA ARG A 64 3.49 -14.96 -14.63
C ARG A 64 2.50 -14.10 -15.42
N TRP A 65 2.34 -12.85 -15.06
CA TRP A 65 1.40 -11.91 -15.64
C TRP A 65 2.08 -10.58 -15.98
N PRO A 66 2.82 -10.53 -17.09
CA PRO A 66 3.57 -9.33 -17.48
C PRO A 66 2.69 -8.14 -17.86
N THR A 67 1.41 -8.38 -18.21
CA THR A 67 0.45 -7.34 -18.57
C THR A 67 -0.88 -7.52 -17.82
N PRO A 68 -1.72 -6.48 -17.74
CA PRO A 68 -3.09 -6.59 -17.19
C PRO A 68 -3.91 -7.68 -17.87
N ALA A 69 -3.85 -7.80 -19.22
CA ALA A 69 -4.60 -8.79 -19.99
C ALA A 69 -4.21 -10.24 -19.61
N ASP A 70 -2.94 -10.49 -19.31
CA ASP A 70 -2.50 -11.82 -18.88
C ASP A 70 -3.17 -12.21 -17.54
N LEU A 71 -3.26 -11.27 -16.59
CA LEU A 71 -3.95 -11.53 -15.34
C LEU A 71 -5.46 -11.66 -15.53
N ALA A 72 -6.07 -10.81 -16.36
CA ALA A 72 -7.50 -10.84 -16.68
C ALA A 72 -7.93 -12.15 -17.33
N ALA A 73 -7.06 -12.77 -18.14
CA ALA A 73 -7.30 -14.07 -18.78
C ALA A 73 -7.20 -15.25 -17.81
N SER A 74 -6.67 -15.07 -16.61
CA SER A 74 -6.54 -16.11 -15.59
C SER A 74 -7.75 -16.11 -14.65
N PRO A 75 -8.14 -17.26 -14.08
CA PRO A 75 -9.15 -17.28 -13.02
C PRO A 75 -8.76 -16.43 -11.81
N PRO A 76 -9.70 -15.74 -11.12
CA PRO A 76 -9.43 -15.00 -9.90
C PRO A 76 -8.77 -15.86 -8.80
N ALA A 77 -9.08 -17.17 -8.75
CA ALA A 77 -8.43 -18.14 -7.87
C ALA A 77 -6.91 -18.13 -8.00
N ASP A 78 -6.40 -17.99 -9.21
CA ASP A 78 -4.96 -17.98 -9.48
C ASP A 78 -4.27 -16.74 -8.90
N ALA A 79 -4.91 -15.58 -8.98
CA ALA A 79 -4.45 -14.37 -8.32
C ALA A 79 -4.40 -14.56 -6.79
N VAL A 80 -5.42 -15.19 -6.19
CA VAL A 80 -5.46 -15.47 -4.75
C VAL A 80 -4.39 -16.48 -4.34
N ARG A 81 -4.13 -17.51 -5.15
CA ARG A 81 -3.04 -18.48 -4.92
C ARG A 81 -1.67 -17.79 -4.96
N ALA A 82 -1.41 -17.02 -6.01
CA ALA A 82 -0.15 -16.29 -6.18
C ALA A 82 0.08 -15.20 -5.11
N TRP A 83 -1.01 -14.64 -4.56
CA TRP A 83 -0.94 -13.69 -3.45
C TRP A 83 -0.38 -14.30 -2.17
N ASP A 84 -0.59 -15.58 -1.98
CA ASP A 84 -0.08 -16.39 -0.87
C ASP A 84 -0.29 -15.71 0.50
N ARG A 85 0.81 -15.50 1.24
CA ARG A 85 0.79 -14.97 2.62
C ARG A 85 0.99 -13.45 2.70
N LEU A 86 0.80 -12.69 1.63
CA LEU A 86 0.92 -11.22 1.69
C LEU A 86 -0.08 -10.57 2.67
N GLY A 87 -1.16 -11.29 3.00
CA GLY A 87 -2.24 -10.80 3.85
C GLY A 87 -3.29 -10.00 3.09
N TYR A 88 -4.47 -9.82 3.70
CA TYR A 88 -5.59 -9.09 3.08
C TYR A 88 -5.89 -9.57 1.63
N PRO A 89 -6.24 -10.85 1.44
CA PRO A 89 -6.33 -11.48 0.10
C PRO A 89 -7.40 -10.86 -0.82
N ARG A 90 -8.36 -10.09 -0.31
CA ARG A 90 -9.27 -9.29 -1.14
C ARG A 90 -8.55 -8.34 -2.10
N ARG A 91 -7.32 -7.92 -1.76
CA ARG A 91 -6.51 -7.10 -2.66
C ARG A 91 -6.12 -7.83 -3.95
N ALA A 92 -5.94 -9.16 -3.88
CA ALA A 92 -5.68 -9.97 -5.07
C ALA A 92 -6.90 -9.97 -6.01
N LEU A 93 -8.10 -10.12 -5.46
CA LEU A 93 -9.35 -10.04 -6.24
C LEU A 93 -9.57 -8.64 -6.82
N ALA A 94 -9.32 -7.60 -6.02
CA ALA A 94 -9.42 -6.22 -6.50
C ALA A 94 -8.42 -5.93 -7.62
N LEU A 95 -7.18 -6.42 -7.50
CA LEU A 95 -6.15 -6.28 -8.52
C LEU A 95 -6.52 -7.04 -9.81
N HIS A 96 -7.11 -8.24 -9.68
CA HIS A 96 -7.63 -9.00 -10.82
C HIS A 96 -8.74 -8.23 -11.52
N ALA A 97 -9.73 -7.70 -10.78
CA ALA A 97 -10.80 -6.90 -11.33
C ALA A 97 -10.31 -5.59 -11.99
N ALA A 98 -9.30 -4.94 -11.39
CA ALA A 98 -8.63 -3.79 -11.99
C ALA A 98 -7.92 -4.16 -13.30
N ALA A 99 -7.24 -5.31 -13.35
CA ALA A 99 -6.58 -5.81 -14.54
C ALA A 99 -7.59 -6.08 -15.67
N THR A 100 -8.75 -6.69 -15.35
CA THR A 100 -9.84 -6.91 -16.28
C THR A 100 -10.35 -5.58 -16.84
N ALA A 101 -10.63 -4.60 -15.97
CA ALA A 101 -11.07 -3.27 -16.41
C ALA A 101 -10.03 -2.56 -17.30
N ILE A 102 -8.73 -2.68 -16.97
CA ILE A 102 -7.65 -2.10 -17.78
C ILE A 102 -7.58 -2.78 -19.16
N ALA A 103 -7.68 -4.10 -19.22
CA ALA A 103 -7.66 -4.84 -20.49
C ALA A 103 -8.85 -4.50 -21.39
N GLU A 104 -10.05 -4.37 -20.81
CA GLU A 104 -11.30 -4.17 -21.57
C GLU A 104 -11.55 -2.71 -21.92
N GLN A 105 -11.16 -1.74 -21.09
CA GLN A 105 -11.57 -0.35 -21.18
C GLN A 105 -10.43 0.63 -21.46
N HIS A 106 -9.16 0.17 -21.35
CA HIS A 106 -7.97 1.01 -21.47
C HIS A 106 -6.89 0.40 -22.35
N ASP A 107 -7.26 -0.36 -23.38
CA ASP A 107 -6.34 -0.94 -24.37
C ASP A 107 -5.15 -1.69 -23.75
N ASN A 108 -5.38 -2.38 -22.60
CA ASN A 108 -4.34 -3.08 -21.83
C ASN A 108 -3.22 -2.17 -21.30
N VAL A 109 -3.45 -0.85 -21.21
CA VAL A 109 -2.49 0.13 -20.69
C VAL A 109 -3.04 0.72 -19.40
N VAL A 110 -2.24 0.71 -18.33
CA VAL A 110 -2.62 1.33 -17.06
C VAL A 110 -2.89 2.83 -17.30
N PRO A 111 -4.05 3.36 -16.88
CA PRO A 111 -4.34 4.77 -17.06
C PRO A 111 -3.33 5.67 -16.37
N ARG A 112 -3.05 6.84 -16.96
CA ARG A 112 -2.19 7.87 -16.35
C ARG A 112 -2.99 8.83 -15.49
N ASP A 113 -4.20 9.16 -15.93
CA ASP A 113 -5.07 10.13 -15.27
C ASP A 113 -5.56 9.61 -13.92
N VAL A 114 -5.55 10.47 -12.89
CA VAL A 114 -5.92 10.08 -11.52
C VAL A 114 -7.40 9.70 -11.43
N ASP A 115 -8.29 10.37 -12.13
CA ASP A 115 -9.73 10.07 -12.09
C ASP A 115 -10.04 8.73 -12.80
N ALA A 116 -9.35 8.45 -13.91
CA ALA A 116 -9.41 7.15 -14.58
C ALA A 116 -8.85 6.02 -13.69
N LEU A 117 -7.75 6.26 -12.96
CA LEU A 117 -7.21 5.31 -12.01
C LEU A 117 -8.17 5.07 -10.83
N LEU A 118 -8.82 6.12 -10.32
CA LEU A 118 -9.82 6.00 -9.24
C LEU A 118 -11.07 5.23 -9.66
N ALA A 119 -11.40 5.20 -10.95
CA ALA A 119 -12.51 4.41 -11.48
C ALA A 119 -12.22 2.91 -11.51
N LEU A 120 -10.96 2.49 -11.42
CA LEU A 120 -10.58 1.07 -11.40
C LEU A 120 -10.99 0.40 -10.07
N PRO A 121 -11.48 -0.86 -10.12
CA PRO A 121 -11.86 -1.61 -8.93
C PRO A 121 -10.74 -1.69 -7.88
N GLY A 122 -11.03 -1.29 -6.65
CA GLY A 122 -10.10 -1.39 -5.51
C GLY A 122 -8.94 -0.39 -5.50
N ILE A 123 -8.91 0.55 -6.43
CA ILE A 123 -7.90 1.62 -6.47
C ILE A 123 -8.44 2.84 -5.72
N GLY A 124 -7.76 3.20 -4.63
CA GLY A 124 -8.06 4.39 -3.85
C GLY A 124 -7.14 5.57 -4.18
N ASP A 125 -7.46 6.74 -3.58
CA ASP A 125 -6.76 8.01 -3.83
C ASP A 125 -5.23 7.92 -3.71
N TYR A 126 -4.73 7.23 -2.68
CA TYR A 126 -3.29 7.00 -2.52
C TYR A 126 -2.69 6.25 -3.72
N THR A 127 -3.27 5.08 -4.09
CA THR A 127 -2.73 4.23 -5.15
C THR A 127 -2.83 4.92 -6.50
N ALA A 128 -3.93 5.62 -6.80
CA ALA A 128 -4.08 6.39 -8.03
C ALA A 128 -2.98 7.45 -8.18
N ARG A 129 -2.75 8.26 -7.14
CA ARG A 129 -1.68 9.27 -7.16
C ARG A 129 -0.29 8.65 -7.21
N ALA A 130 -0.03 7.57 -6.48
CA ALA A 130 1.24 6.87 -6.49
C ALA A 130 1.59 6.34 -7.90
N VAL A 131 0.61 5.74 -8.59
CA VAL A 131 0.80 5.28 -9.98
C VAL A 131 1.04 6.45 -10.93
N ALA A 132 0.25 7.52 -10.86
CA ALA A 132 0.43 8.71 -11.69
C ALA A 132 1.84 9.32 -11.50
N VAL A 133 2.34 9.36 -10.25
CA VAL A 133 3.67 9.90 -9.94
C VAL A 133 4.78 8.93 -10.33
N PHE A 134 4.73 7.69 -9.86
CA PHE A 134 5.89 6.80 -9.96
C PHE A 134 6.00 6.08 -11.31
N ALA A 135 4.88 5.88 -12.03
CA ALA A 135 4.91 5.29 -13.36
C ALA A 135 5.01 6.34 -14.48
N TYR A 136 4.44 7.54 -14.26
CA TYR A 136 4.28 8.53 -15.32
C TYR A 136 4.97 9.87 -15.05
N GLY A 137 5.56 10.04 -13.87
CA GLY A 137 6.25 11.27 -13.50
C GLY A 137 5.33 12.47 -13.32
N ASP A 138 4.05 12.26 -13.00
CA ASP A 138 3.11 13.37 -12.79
C ASP A 138 3.33 14.03 -11.42
N ARG A 139 3.00 15.32 -11.34
CA ARG A 139 3.15 16.08 -10.10
C ARG A 139 1.88 15.99 -9.26
N HIS A 140 1.82 14.99 -8.39
CA HIS A 140 0.77 14.85 -7.38
C HIS A 140 1.37 14.61 -6.00
N PRO A 141 0.73 15.06 -4.91
CA PRO A 141 1.14 14.68 -3.57
C PRO A 141 0.79 13.22 -3.30
N VAL A 142 1.77 12.42 -2.85
CA VAL A 142 1.61 11.02 -2.44
C VAL A 142 1.89 10.93 -0.95
N VAL A 143 0.88 10.53 -0.18
CA VAL A 143 0.96 10.60 1.29
C VAL A 143 0.54 9.27 1.92
N ASP A 144 1.54 8.50 2.35
CA ASP A 144 1.37 7.32 3.19
C ASP A 144 1.58 7.64 4.68
N VAL A 145 1.53 6.64 5.53
CA VAL A 145 1.77 6.79 6.98
C VAL A 145 3.19 7.29 7.29
N ASN A 146 4.18 6.99 6.46
CA ASN A 146 5.56 7.42 6.63
C ASN A 146 5.71 8.89 6.26
N VAL A 147 5.19 9.30 5.10
CA VAL A 147 5.16 10.70 4.66
C VAL A 147 4.41 11.57 5.67
N ARG A 148 3.24 11.15 6.14
CA ARG A 148 2.48 11.87 7.17
C ARG A 148 3.32 12.14 8.42
N ARG A 149 4.09 11.16 8.88
CA ARG A 149 4.96 11.31 10.04
C ARG A 149 6.11 12.27 9.78
N VAL A 150 6.74 12.18 8.60
CA VAL A 150 7.79 13.12 8.19
C VAL A 150 7.26 14.54 8.17
N LEU A 151 6.13 14.79 7.52
CA LEU A 151 5.51 16.12 7.41
C LEU A 151 5.07 16.67 8.78
N ALA A 152 4.46 15.82 9.62
CA ALA A 152 4.05 16.22 10.97
C ALA A 152 5.25 16.70 11.80
N ARG A 153 6.37 15.97 11.75
CA ARG A 153 7.59 16.33 12.47
C ARG A 153 8.30 17.52 11.83
N ALA A 154 8.52 17.47 10.52
CA ALA A 154 9.32 18.48 9.84
C ALA A 154 8.63 19.85 9.77
N LEU A 155 7.31 19.89 9.49
CA LEU A 155 6.59 21.13 9.24
C LEU A 155 5.69 21.58 10.39
N LEU A 156 5.08 20.64 11.13
CA LEU A 156 4.11 20.98 12.17
C LEU A 156 4.70 20.91 13.59
N GLY A 157 5.95 20.45 13.76
CA GLY A 157 6.57 20.28 15.07
C GLY A 157 5.91 19.21 15.95
N GLN A 158 5.14 18.29 15.36
CA GLN A 158 4.38 17.27 16.07
C GLN A 158 5.08 15.91 16.00
N GLY A 159 5.27 15.23 17.13
CA GLY A 159 5.92 13.91 17.19
C GLY A 159 5.18 12.81 16.43
N GLU A 160 3.85 12.89 16.36
CA GLU A 160 2.97 11.94 15.66
C GLU A 160 1.95 12.70 14.79
N PRO A 161 1.52 12.15 13.63
CA PRO A 161 0.63 12.85 12.70
C PRO A 161 -0.85 12.88 13.11
N GLY A 162 -1.22 12.22 14.22
CA GLY A 162 -2.63 12.05 14.59
C GLY A 162 -3.44 11.19 13.59
N PRO A 163 -4.78 11.23 13.61
CA PRO A 163 -5.63 10.53 12.65
C PRO A 163 -5.45 11.03 11.22
N ALA A 164 -5.61 10.15 10.20
CA ALA A 164 -5.47 10.52 8.79
C ALA A 164 -6.55 11.52 8.35
N LYS A 165 -6.13 12.59 7.68
CA LYS A 165 -7.00 13.65 7.17
C LYS A 165 -6.53 14.10 5.79
N ALA A 166 -7.00 13.44 4.73
CA ALA A 166 -6.56 13.74 3.36
C ALA A 166 -6.67 15.23 3.00
N LYS A 167 -7.73 15.93 3.46
CA LYS A 167 -7.91 17.38 3.25
C LYS A 167 -6.79 18.25 3.86
N GLN A 168 -6.02 17.72 4.81
CA GLN A 168 -4.88 18.41 5.44
C GLN A 168 -3.55 17.86 4.97
N ASP A 169 -3.46 16.53 4.84
CA ASP A 169 -2.22 15.82 4.53
C ASP A 169 -1.76 16.08 3.08
N LEU A 170 -2.69 16.08 2.10
CA LEU A 170 -2.35 16.30 0.69
C LEU A 170 -1.85 17.73 0.40
N PRO A 171 -2.54 18.81 0.85
CA PRO A 171 -2.00 20.17 0.68
C PRO A 171 -0.65 20.37 1.37
N LEU A 172 -0.43 19.72 2.52
CA LEU A 172 0.83 19.81 3.23
C LEU A 172 1.97 19.17 2.42
N MET A 173 1.75 18.01 1.80
CA MET A 173 2.72 17.41 0.88
C MET A 173 2.88 18.24 -0.40
N ALA A 174 1.79 18.71 -0.99
CA ALA A 174 1.83 19.55 -2.19
C ALA A 174 2.70 20.80 -2.00
N SER A 175 2.71 21.39 -0.79
CA SER A 175 3.49 22.59 -0.48
C SER A 175 5.00 22.36 -0.41
N VAL A 176 5.48 21.13 -0.36
CA VAL A 176 6.93 20.81 -0.40
C VAL A 176 7.37 20.24 -1.75
N LEU A 177 6.42 20.00 -2.68
CA LEU A 177 6.75 19.51 -4.01
C LEU A 177 7.25 20.64 -4.92
N PRO A 178 8.43 20.49 -5.52
CA PRO A 178 8.90 21.39 -6.57
C PRO A 178 7.94 21.41 -7.78
N GLU A 179 8.00 22.49 -8.58
CA GLU A 179 7.23 22.58 -9.84
C GLU A 179 7.72 21.61 -10.91
N GLU A 180 9.01 21.33 -10.92
CA GLU A 180 9.63 20.40 -11.86
C GLU A 180 9.20 18.96 -11.52
N ARG A 181 8.64 18.24 -12.50
CA ARG A 181 7.97 16.95 -12.33
C ARG A 181 8.89 15.85 -11.79
N ASP A 182 10.08 15.71 -12.37
CA ASP A 182 11.00 14.64 -11.97
C ASP A 182 11.51 14.88 -10.55
N LEU A 183 11.71 16.14 -10.18
CA LEU A 183 12.09 16.50 -8.83
C LEU A 183 10.93 16.31 -7.85
N ALA A 184 9.69 16.59 -8.27
CA ALA A 184 8.51 16.32 -7.46
C ALA A 184 8.30 14.81 -7.21
N ALA A 185 8.45 13.97 -8.24
CA ALA A 185 8.39 12.52 -8.12
C ALA A 185 9.50 12.00 -7.18
N ALA A 186 10.73 12.47 -7.35
CA ALA A 186 11.85 12.14 -6.49
C ALA A 186 11.62 12.60 -5.04
N THR A 187 10.99 13.77 -4.82
CA THR A 187 10.66 14.27 -3.47
C THR A 187 9.62 13.39 -2.78
N ASN A 188 8.56 12.93 -3.49
CA ASN A 188 7.61 11.96 -2.96
C ASN A 188 8.33 10.67 -2.51
N ALA A 189 9.14 10.08 -3.39
CA ALA A 189 9.89 8.86 -3.11
C ALA A 189 10.86 9.04 -1.93
N ALA A 190 11.57 10.18 -1.87
CA ALA A 190 12.51 10.51 -0.82
C ALA A 190 11.83 10.68 0.55
N ALA A 191 10.67 11.33 0.61
CA ALA A 191 9.91 11.50 1.84
C ALA A 191 9.40 10.14 2.38
N MET A 192 8.95 9.24 1.49
CA MET A 192 8.55 7.88 1.85
C MET A 192 9.72 7.07 2.39
N GLU A 193 10.87 7.11 1.71
CA GLU A 193 12.07 6.39 2.10
C GLU A 193 12.66 6.92 3.41
N LEU A 194 12.71 8.24 3.60
CA LEU A 194 13.12 8.86 4.84
C LEU A 194 12.25 8.38 6.02
N GLY A 195 10.94 8.36 5.83
CA GLY A 195 10.01 7.88 6.85
C GLY A 195 10.15 6.39 7.13
N ALA A 196 10.55 5.59 6.14
CA ALA A 196 10.77 4.15 6.31
C ALA A 196 12.09 3.81 7.00
N LEU A 197 13.17 4.59 6.78
CA LEU A 197 14.53 4.24 7.21
C LEU A 197 15.06 5.10 8.36
N VAL A 198 14.79 6.40 8.36
CA VAL A 198 15.40 7.39 9.26
C VAL A 198 14.36 7.95 10.23
N CYS A 199 13.30 8.57 9.71
CA CYS A 199 12.24 9.19 10.50
C CYS A 199 11.18 8.15 10.93
N VAL A 200 11.63 7.03 11.52
CA VAL A 200 10.77 5.93 11.97
C VAL A 200 9.91 6.34 13.17
N ALA A 201 8.86 5.54 13.45
CA ALA A 201 7.88 5.88 14.50
C ALA A 201 8.51 5.94 15.90
N ARG A 202 9.39 4.99 16.22
CA ARG A 202 10.08 4.90 17.51
C ARG A 202 11.57 5.08 17.29
N SER A 203 12.21 5.91 18.14
CA SER A 203 13.65 6.16 18.09
C SER A 203 14.17 6.54 16.69
N PRO A 204 13.67 7.64 16.08
CA PRO A 204 14.15 8.09 14.77
C PRO A 204 15.64 8.47 14.84
N ALA A 205 16.37 8.20 13.74
CA ALA A 205 17.79 8.52 13.62
C ALA A 205 17.98 9.99 13.20
N CYS A 206 17.65 10.94 14.08
CA CYS A 206 17.64 12.37 13.76
C CYS A 206 19.03 12.93 13.45
N ASP A 207 20.10 12.33 13.98
CA ASP A 207 21.48 12.80 13.76
C ASP A 207 21.98 12.53 12.33
N THR A 208 21.38 11.54 11.63
CA THR A 208 21.68 11.24 10.22
C THR A 208 20.60 11.73 9.26
N CYS A 209 19.61 12.48 9.76
CA CYS A 209 18.49 12.93 8.97
C CYS A 209 18.89 14.10 8.05
N PRO A 210 18.68 14.01 6.71
CA PRO A 210 19.06 15.05 5.76
C PRO A 210 18.31 16.37 5.94
N ILE A 211 17.17 16.36 6.63
CA ILE A 211 16.37 17.56 6.92
C ILE A 211 16.38 17.94 8.41
N ALA A 212 17.35 17.45 9.18
CA ALA A 212 17.43 17.69 10.62
C ALA A 212 17.39 19.17 10.99
N ASP A 213 18.15 20.00 10.26
CA ASP A 213 18.26 21.45 10.55
C ASP A 213 17.02 22.26 10.11
N ARG A 214 16.11 21.62 9.37
CA ARG A 214 14.84 22.20 8.91
C ARG A 214 13.63 21.59 9.62
N CYS A 215 13.86 20.69 10.58
CA CYS A 215 12.81 19.95 11.26
C CYS A 215 12.25 20.74 12.46
N ALA A 216 11.00 21.17 12.38
CA ALA A 216 10.34 21.91 13.43
C ALA A 216 10.24 21.15 14.76
N TRP A 217 10.00 19.82 14.70
CA TRP A 217 9.94 18.97 15.90
C TRP A 217 11.29 18.87 16.61
N ARG A 218 12.40 18.76 15.87
CA ARG A 218 13.75 18.79 16.42
C ARG A 218 14.07 20.16 17.01
N ALA A 219 13.77 21.22 16.29
CA ALA A 219 14.00 22.59 16.76
C ALA A 219 13.23 22.93 18.04
N ALA A 220 12.04 22.33 18.23
CA ALA A 220 11.25 22.47 19.44
C ALA A 220 11.70 21.57 20.62
N GLY A 221 12.79 20.82 20.48
CA GLY A 221 13.31 19.91 21.53
C GLY A 221 12.51 18.61 21.67
N TYR A 222 11.90 18.12 20.60
CA TYR A 222 11.20 16.84 20.54
C TYR A 222 9.98 16.74 21.47
N PRO A 223 9.03 17.69 21.44
CA PRO A 223 7.87 17.65 22.33
C PRO A 223 7.11 16.34 22.17
N GLU A 224 6.63 15.81 23.29
CA GLU A 224 5.78 14.62 23.29
C GLU A 224 4.44 14.90 22.58
N HIS A 225 3.87 13.84 21.97
CA HIS A 225 2.56 13.94 21.35
C HIS A 225 1.47 13.86 22.43
N ASP A 226 0.68 14.91 22.55
CA ASP A 226 -0.45 15.08 23.49
C ASP A 226 -1.82 14.86 22.84
N GLY A 227 -1.84 14.60 21.51
CA GLY A 227 -3.06 14.45 20.72
C GLY A 227 -3.60 13.02 20.67
N PRO A 228 -4.71 12.81 19.94
CA PRO A 228 -5.28 11.49 19.71
C PRO A 228 -4.32 10.56 19.01
N ARG A 229 -4.15 9.35 19.52
CA ARG A 229 -3.35 8.28 18.89
C ARG A 229 -4.23 7.34 18.08
N ALA A 230 -3.67 6.79 17.00
CA ALA A 230 -4.35 5.74 16.27
C ALA A 230 -4.57 4.50 17.16
N PRO A 231 -5.73 3.83 17.07
CA PRO A 231 -5.99 2.62 17.85
C PRO A 231 -4.97 1.53 17.56
N LYS A 232 -4.49 0.85 18.61
CA LYS A 232 -3.56 -0.27 18.46
C LYS A 232 -4.27 -1.43 17.76
N GLN A 233 -3.62 -2.02 16.77
CA GLN A 233 -4.13 -3.22 16.11
C GLN A 233 -4.22 -4.37 17.13
N ALA A 234 -5.36 -5.08 17.16
CA ALA A 234 -5.56 -6.25 17.99
C ALA A 234 -4.53 -7.36 17.67
N ARG A 235 -4.18 -8.17 18.65
CA ARG A 235 -3.26 -9.31 18.48
C ARG A 235 -3.72 -10.22 17.35
N PHE A 236 -2.78 -10.78 16.59
CA PHE A 236 -3.07 -11.74 15.53
C PHE A 236 -3.44 -13.12 16.09
N ALA A 237 -2.66 -13.60 17.07
CA ALA A 237 -2.89 -14.89 17.70
C ALA A 237 -4.27 -14.95 18.39
N GLY A 238 -5.06 -15.98 18.09
CA GLY A 238 -6.42 -16.17 18.60
C GLY A 238 -7.49 -15.28 17.92
N SER A 239 -7.16 -14.50 16.91
CA SER A 239 -8.13 -13.62 16.23
C SER A 239 -8.82 -14.31 15.04
N ASP A 240 -10.00 -13.80 14.66
CA ASP A 240 -10.69 -14.24 13.44
C ASP A 240 -9.82 -14.09 12.19
N ARG A 241 -8.84 -13.14 12.16
CA ARG A 241 -7.86 -13.02 11.08
C ARG A 241 -6.95 -14.24 10.97
N GLN A 242 -6.57 -14.85 12.10
CA GLN A 242 -5.78 -16.09 12.10
C GLN A 242 -6.60 -17.23 11.52
N VAL A 243 -7.84 -17.41 12.00
CA VAL A 243 -8.72 -18.49 11.53
C VAL A 243 -9.03 -18.35 10.04
N ARG A 244 -9.34 -17.12 9.56
CA ARG A 244 -9.48 -16.85 8.13
C ARG A 244 -8.22 -17.22 7.34
N GLY A 245 -7.05 -16.93 7.90
CA GLY A 245 -5.77 -17.29 7.28
C GLY A 245 -5.55 -18.79 7.15
N LEU A 246 -5.97 -19.58 8.13
CA LEU A 246 -5.91 -21.05 8.10
C LEU A 246 -6.88 -21.62 7.06
N ILE A 247 -8.15 -21.20 7.07
CA ILE A 247 -9.13 -21.62 6.03
C ILE A 247 -8.62 -21.27 4.63
N MET A 248 -8.11 -20.05 4.44
CA MET A 248 -7.52 -19.65 3.16
C MET A 248 -6.29 -20.47 2.76
N ALA A 249 -5.53 -21.00 3.70
CA ALA A 249 -4.42 -21.89 3.40
C ALA A 249 -4.92 -23.23 2.83
N GLU A 250 -5.95 -23.82 3.40
CA GLU A 250 -6.59 -25.03 2.87
C GLU A 250 -7.14 -24.81 1.45
N LEU A 251 -7.93 -23.73 1.26
CA LEU A 251 -8.49 -23.41 -0.06
C LEU A 251 -7.43 -23.17 -1.14
N ARG A 252 -6.27 -22.59 -0.79
CA ARG A 252 -5.19 -22.36 -1.74
C ARG A 252 -4.40 -23.63 -2.10
N SER A 253 -4.30 -24.56 -1.16
CA SER A 253 -3.53 -25.81 -1.34
C SER A 253 -4.30 -26.86 -2.11
N SER A 254 -5.61 -26.68 -2.31
CA SER A 254 -6.49 -27.65 -2.99
C SER A 254 -6.92 -27.16 -4.37
N ASP A 255 -6.90 -28.07 -5.34
CA ASP A 255 -7.49 -27.88 -6.67
C ASP A 255 -8.91 -28.49 -6.77
N VAL A 256 -9.38 -29.13 -5.71
CA VAL A 256 -10.72 -29.68 -5.59
C VAL A 256 -11.47 -28.98 -4.44
N PRO A 257 -12.82 -29.05 -4.36
CA PRO A 257 -13.54 -28.49 -3.25
C PRO A 257 -13.07 -29.05 -1.90
N VAL A 258 -12.74 -28.17 -0.95
CA VAL A 258 -12.38 -28.53 0.42
C VAL A 258 -13.67 -28.78 1.18
N LEU A 259 -13.81 -29.96 1.77
CA LEU A 259 -15.02 -30.33 2.48
C LEU A 259 -15.16 -29.55 3.80
N ARG A 260 -16.40 -29.37 4.23
CA ARG A 260 -16.68 -28.75 5.52
C ARG A 260 -15.94 -29.42 6.67
N SER A 261 -15.87 -30.77 6.69
CA SER A 261 -15.16 -31.55 7.71
C SER A 261 -13.66 -31.24 7.77
N GLU A 262 -13.03 -30.87 6.66
CA GLU A 262 -11.62 -30.46 6.62
C GLU A 262 -11.44 -29.05 7.21
N ILE A 263 -12.36 -28.12 6.87
CA ILE A 263 -12.38 -26.77 7.47
C ILE A 263 -12.58 -26.85 8.99
N ASP A 264 -13.38 -27.81 9.48
CA ASP A 264 -13.64 -27.99 10.90
C ASP A 264 -12.39 -28.40 11.72
N LEU A 265 -11.36 -28.91 11.06
CA LEU A 265 -10.09 -29.29 11.69
C LEU A 265 -9.11 -28.11 11.85
N VAL A 266 -9.28 -26.99 11.14
CA VAL A 266 -8.26 -25.92 11.13
C VAL A 266 -8.23 -25.10 12.43
N TRP A 267 -9.31 -25.13 13.23
CA TRP A 267 -9.43 -24.37 14.47
C TRP A 267 -10.42 -24.99 15.43
N PRO A 268 -10.15 -25.04 16.75
CA PRO A 268 -10.99 -25.78 17.71
C PRO A 268 -12.33 -25.10 18.06
N ASP A 269 -12.44 -23.77 17.93
CA ASP A 269 -13.66 -23.01 18.27
C ASP A 269 -14.60 -22.95 17.07
N ASP A 270 -15.73 -23.66 17.14
CA ASP A 270 -16.74 -23.75 16.09
C ASP A 270 -17.35 -22.40 15.73
N ALA A 271 -17.71 -21.61 16.73
CA ALA A 271 -18.34 -20.31 16.49
C ALA A 271 -17.37 -19.33 15.81
N GLN A 272 -16.08 -19.42 16.11
CA GLN A 272 -15.06 -18.61 15.48
C GLN A 272 -14.79 -19.07 14.04
N ARG A 273 -14.78 -20.37 13.77
CA ARG A 273 -14.69 -20.92 12.39
C ARG A 273 -15.86 -20.46 11.53
N GLU A 274 -17.11 -20.56 12.07
CA GLU A 274 -18.30 -20.10 11.36
C GLU A 274 -18.20 -18.61 10.98
N ARG A 275 -17.85 -17.76 11.91
CA ARG A 275 -17.68 -16.33 11.63
C ARG A 275 -16.61 -16.08 10.59
N ALA A 276 -15.47 -16.79 10.67
CA ALA A 276 -14.38 -16.67 9.74
C ALA A 276 -14.77 -17.12 8.32
N LEU A 277 -15.39 -18.30 8.19
CA LEU A 277 -15.86 -18.84 6.91
C LEU A 277 -16.95 -17.96 6.29
N ALA A 278 -17.97 -17.59 7.06
CA ALA A 278 -19.02 -16.68 6.61
C ALA A 278 -18.46 -15.33 6.13
N SER A 279 -17.40 -14.84 6.77
CA SER A 279 -16.70 -13.64 6.35
C SER A 279 -15.92 -13.83 5.03
N LEU A 280 -15.33 -15.02 4.81
CA LEU A 280 -14.65 -15.34 3.54
C LEU A 280 -15.65 -15.45 2.37
N LEU A 281 -16.80 -16.05 2.61
CA LEU A 281 -17.89 -16.13 1.63
C LEU A 281 -18.42 -14.73 1.25
N ARG A 282 -18.71 -13.89 2.25
CA ARG A 282 -19.14 -12.49 2.01
C ARG A 282 -18.09 -11.66 1.27
N ASP A 283 -16.80 -11.92 1.50
CA ASP A 283 -15.70 -11.24 0.84
C ASP A 283 -15.41 -11.76 -0.58
N GLY A 284 -16.13 -12.81 -1.03
CA GLY A 284 -15.89 -13.46 -2.33
C GLY A 284 -14.57 -14.23 -2.41
N LEU A 285 -13.95 -14.54 -1.25
CA LEU A 285 -12.69 -15.28 -1.17
C LEU A 285 -12.88 -16.79 -1.10
N ALA A 286 -14.08 -17.22 -0.78
CA ALA A 286 -14.52 -18.59 -0.84
C ALA A 286 -15.88 -18.66 -1.54
N VAL A 287 -16.13 -19.75 -2.24
CA VAL A 287 -17.40 -20.08 -2.86
C VAL A 287 -17.80 -21.47 -2.38
N GLY A 288 -19.02 -21.60 -1.85
CA GLY A 288 -19.59 -22.90 -1.47
C GLY A 288 -20.33 -23.54 -2.62
N ASP A 289 -20.32 -24.87 -2.70
CA ASP A 289 -21.14 -25.66 -3.62
C ASP A 289 -22.31 -26.36 -2.91
N ASP A 290 -23.22 -26.94 -3.69
CA ASP A 290 -24.39 -27.65 -3.16
C ASP A 290 -24.04 -28.95 -2.43
N ALA A 291 -22.82 -29.47 -2.61
CA ALA A 291 -22.31 -30.66 -1.95
C ALA A 291 -21.66 -30.37 -0.59
N GLY A 292 -21.61 -29.09 -0.19
CA GLY A 292 -20.98 -28.65 1.06
C GLY A 292 -19.44 -28.51 0.98
N GLY A 293 -18.90 -28.43 -0.24
CA GLY A 293 -17.51 -28.11 -0.52
C GLY A 293 -17.29 -26.60 -0.67
N TYR A 294 -16.04 -26.18 -0.51
CA TYR A 294 -15.62 -24.78 -0.64
C TYR A 294 -14.41 -24.67 -1.54
N THR A 295 -14.42 -23.69 -2.45
CA THR A 295 -13.31 -23.39 -3.37
C THR A 295 -12.92 -21.92 -3.34
N LEU A 296 -11.78 -21.58 -3.95
CA LEU A 296 -11.48 -20.20 -4.34
C LEU A 296 -12.40 -19.79 -5.51
N PRO A 297 -12.64 -18.48 -5.73
CA PRO A 297 -13.48 -18.00 -6.81
C PRO A 297 -12.90 -18.34 -8.19
N SER A 298 -13.70 -18.92 -9.09
CA SER A 298 -13.27 -19.39 -10.42
C SER A 298 -13.76 -18.47 -11.56
N ALA A 299 -14.66 -17.56 -11.30
CA ALA A 299 -15.19 -16.58 -12.24
C ALA A 299 -15.50 -15.26 -11.54
#